data_fed904e116fb789eeedeb78a7e81b45c
#
_entry.id   fed904e116fb789eeedeb78a7e81b45c
#
_cell.length_a   1.000
_cell.length_b   1.000
_cell.length_c   1.000
_cell.angle_alpha   90.00
_cell.angle_beta   90.00
_cell.angle_gamma   90.00
#
_symmetry.space_group_name_H-M   'P 1'
#
loop_
_entity.id
_entity.type
_entity.pdbx_description
1 polymer ?
#
loop_
_entity_poly.entity_id
_entity_poly.type
_entity_poly.pdbx_seq_one_letter_code
_entity_poly.pdbx_strand_id
1 'polypeptide(L)'
;TAYGQTLNVGRVMTPTLALVVQRDKDIKAFTPEDIFTVILRTEAGDLASRKFKDREEAKALLEKCMLSGKVTITKAEKKEKQEKDPALFYLTTLQREANKKHGFTAQQTLDYTQSLYEKKLVTYPRTDSRYLTDDMEASLPLFLKNAEKVSGCKPTAETNFRSVINSRKVTDHHAIIPTVTAGKADIASLPSGEQAILRLIAVRLLEAVSAPCIYAETVLEGECAGEVFTAKGKAVIDPGWKDVAKVPEKKKTGSDDSGLVLSAEFDTGEEISFGQAGVKAGKTTPPKAYTEDTLLSAMENAGSDEIPDEAERKGLGTPATRASIIEKLVRIGFIERKGDKKTKYLMPTRKGEALIGVVPESIQSASMTAEWERKLLEIEREQYQADQFLGEITEYIRSLIEENRDISDSANRMQSMYEPVG
;
A
#
# COMPACT_ATOMS: atom_id res chain seq x y z
N THR A 1 10.80 -12.55 -34.38
CA THR A 1 11.15 -11.92 -35.70
C THR A 1 9.92 -11.30 -36.38
N ALA A 2 8.72 -11.82 -36.17
CA ALA A 2 7.51 -11.29 -36.76
C ALA A 2 7.20 -9.84 -36.38
N TYR A 3 7.59 -9.41 -35.20
CA TYR A 3 7.45 -8.03 -34.73
C TYR A 3 8.69 -7.17 -34.99
N GLY A 4 9.66 -7.65 -35.76
CA GLY A 4 10.90 -6.93 -36.05
C GLY A 4 11.82 -6.70 -34.84
N GLN A 5 11.46 -7.18 -33.68
CA GLN A 5 12.23 -7.04 -32.43
C GLN A 5 11.93 -8.18 -31.44
N THR A 6 12.81 -8.34 -30.47
CA THR A 6 12.64 -9.32 -29.38
C THR A 6 11.60 -8.80 -28.36
N LEU A 7 10.52 -9.54 -28.14
CA LEU A 7 9.55 -9.27 -27.09
C LEU A 7 10.02 -9.91 -25.78
N ASN A 8 10.24 -9.08 -24.76
CA ASN A 8 10.59 -9.57 -23.43
C ASN A 8 9.32 -9.88 -22.66
N VAL A 9 8.99 -11.15 -22.54
CA VAL A 9 7.88 -11.66 -21.74
C VAL A 9 8.39 -12.47 -20.54
N GLY A 10 7.58 -12.61 -19.51
CA GLY A 10 7.90 -13.43 -18.34
C GLY A 10 6.77 -13.49 -17.34
N ARG A 11 6.62 -14.63 -16.67
CA ARG A 11 5.49 -14.95 -15.79
C ARG A 11 5.24 -13.94 -14.63
N VAL A 12 6.24 -13.15 -14.25
CA VAL A 12 6.11 -12.10 -13.22
C VAL A 12 6.17 -10.71 -13.87
N MET A 13 7.09 -10.51 -14.80
CA MET A 13 7.32 -9.21 -15.44
C MET A 13 6.12 -8.76 -16.28
N THR A 14 5.53 -9.67 -17.06
CA THR A 14 4.38 -9.33 -17.93
C THR A 14 3.11 -9.01 -17.14
N PRO A 15 2.68 -9.79 -16.13
CA PRO A 15 1.57 -9.41 -15.27
C PRO A 15 1.82 -8.10 -14.50
N THR A 16 3.07 -7.83 -14.08
CA THR A 16 3.41 -6.55 -13.44
C THR A 16 3.22 -5.38 -14.40
N LEU A 17 3.65 -5.51 -15.66
CA LEU A 17 3.40 -4.51 -16.70
C LEU A 17 1.90 -4.36 -16.97
N ALA A 18 1.15 -5.47 -17.03
CA ALA A 18 -0.29 -5.45 -17.24
C ALA A 18 -1.04 -4.67 -16.15
N LEU A 19 -0.62 -4.79 -14.87
CA LEU A 19 -1.17 -3.97 -13.78
C LEU A 19 -0.99 -2.47 -14.06
N VAL A 20 0.17 -2.05 -14.51
CA VAL A 20 0.48 -0.63 -14.79
C VAL A 20 -0.32 -0.14 -15.99
N VAL A 21 -0.39 -0.93 -17.08
CA VAL A 21 -1.15 -0.59 -18.30
C VAL A 21 -2.65 -0.52 -18.00
N GLN A 22 -3.19 -1.48 -17.24
CA GLN A 22 -4.62 -1.49 -16.89
C GLN A 22 -4.98 -0.28 -16.02
N ARG A 23 -4.14 0.05 -15.03
CA ARG A 23 -4.34 1.24 -14.20
C ARG A 23 -4.37 2.53 -15.02
N ASP A 24 -3.52 2.65 -16.01
CA ASP A 24 -3.48 3.82 -16.90
C ASP A 24 -4.71 3.87 -17.81
N LYS A 25 -5.17 2.72 -18.32
CA LYS A 25 -6.45 2.61 -19.06
C LYS A 25 -7.63 3.04 -18.19
N ASP A 26 -7.70 2.58 -16.93
CA ASP A 26 -8.76 2.94 -15.99
C ASP A 26 -8.78 4.45 -15.72
N ILE A 27 -7.58 5.07 -15.60
CA ILE A 27 -7.46 6.52 -15.43
C ILE A 27 -7.93 7.27 -16.67
N LYS A 28 -7.52 6.84 -17.87
CA LYS A 28 -7.88 7.47 -19.15
C LYS A 28 -9.36 7.31 -19.48
N ALA A 29 -9.97 6.18 -19.14
CA ALA A 29 -11.38 5.90 -19.36
C ALA A 29 -12.30 6.54 -18.31
N PHE A 30 -11.75 7.02 -17.21
CA PHE A 30 -12.52 7.56 -16.10
C PHE A 30 -13.25 8.86 -16.51
N THR A 31 -14.54 8.87 -16.32
CA THR A 31 -15.37 10.07 -16.49
C THR A 31 -15.79 10.58 -15.12
N PRO A 32 -15.37 11.82 -14.72
CA PRO A 32 -15.78 12.37 -13.45
C PRO A 32 -17.30 12.60 -13.38
N GLU A 33 -17.93 12.06 -12.34
CA GLU A 33 -19.33 12.31 -12.01
C GLU A 33 -19.43 13.39 -10.94
N ASP A 34 -20.38 14.30 -11.07
CA ASP A 34 -20.70 15.26 -10.03
C ASP A 34 -21.38 14.55 -8.85
N ILE A 35 -20.97 14.95 -7.64
CA ILE A 35 -21.56 14.48 -6.39
C ILE A 35 -21.93 15.68 -5.52
N PHE A 36 -23.09 15.61 -4.88
CA PHE A 36 -23.60 16.67 -4.02
C PHE A 36 -23.90 16.08 -2.64
N THR A 37 -23.56 16.82 -1.58
CA THR A 37 -23.80 16.41 -0.20
C THR A 37 -24.36 17.60 0.56
N VAL A 38 -25.46 17.43 1.24
CA VAL A 38 -26.00 18.46 2.12
C VAL A 38 -25.24 18.43 3.44
N ILE A 39 -24.73 19.57 3.86
CA ILE A 39 -24.02 19.74 5.13
C ILE A 39 -24.84 20.63 6.04
N LEU A 40 -25.11 20.16 7.26
CA LEU A 40 -25.72 20.91 8.34
C LEU A 40 -24.66 21.21 9.38
N ARG A 41 -24.39 22.51 9.63
CA ARG A 41 -23.39 22.95 10.61
C ARG A 41 -24.06 23.14 11.96
N THR A 42 -23.77 22.26 12.87
CA THR A 42 -24.31 22.25 14.23
C THR A 42 -23.20 22.51 15.25
N GLU A 43 -23.58 22.67 16.51
CA GLU A 43 -22.62 22.72 17.62
C GLU A 43 -21.89 21.38 17.81
N ALA A 44 -22.49 20.27 17.38
CA ALA A 44 -21.86 18.95 17.33
C ALA A 44 -20.88 18.80 16.16
N GLY A 45 -20.81 19.79 15.27
CA GLY A 45 -19.99 19.78 14.06
C GLY A 45 -20.82 19.65 12.78
N ASP A 46 -20.12 19.38 11.67
CA ASP A 46 -20.72 19.25 10.36
C ASP A 46 -21.36 17.85 10.18
N LEU A 47 -22.70 17.80 10.11
CA LEU A 47 -23.44 16.60 9.76
C LEU A 47 -23.64 16.53 8.25
N ALA A 48 -23.32 15.42 7.64
CA ALA A 48 -23.38 15.21 6.19
C ALA A 48 -24.46 14.21 5.81
N SER A 49 -25.26 14.52 4.79
CA SER A 49 -26.18 13.56 4.16
C SER A 49 -25.47 12.50 3.35
N ARG A 50 -26.22 11.55 2.79
CA ARG A 50 -25.72 10.72 1.69
C ARG A 50 -25.29 11.57 0.49
N LYS A 51 -24.57 10.95 -0.44
CA LYS A 51 -24.16 11.59 -1.70
C LYS A 51 -25.30 11.49 -2.73
N PHE A 52 -25.61 12.60 -3.33
CA PHE A 52 -26.56 12.73 -4.45
C PHE A 52 -25.80 12.87 -5.77
N LYS A 53 -26.36 12.31 -6.85
CA LYS A 53 -25.87 12.55 -8.22
C LYS A 53 -26.55 13.79 -8.84
N ASP A 54 -27.75 14.10 -8.40
CA ASP A 54 -28.50 15.24 -8.86
C ASP A 54 -28.42 16.41 -7.86
N ARG A 55 -28.12 17.59 -8.38
CA ARG A 55 -28.02 18.82 -7.59
C ARG A 55 -29.37 19.30 -7.09
N GLU A 56 -30.43 19.11 -7.89
CA GLU A 56 -31.76 19.57 -7.52
C GLU A 56 -32.37 18.71 -6.39
N GLU A 57 -32.09 17.39 -6.38
CA GLU A 57 -32.44 16.55 -5.22
C GLU A 57 -31.76 17.06 -3.92
N ALA A 58 -30.46 17.37 -4.00
CA ALA A 58 -29.71 17.87 -2.84
C ALA A 58 -30.23 19.25 -2.38
N LYS A 59 -30.63 20.13 -3.31
CA LYS A 59 -31.24 21.42 -2.98
C LYS A 59 -32.61 21.26 -2.34
N ALA A 60 -33.46 20.38 -2.90
CA ALA A 60 -34.79 20.13 -2.37
C ALA A 60 -34.72 19.57 -0.92
N LEU A 61 -33.73 18.72 -0.61
CA LEU A 61 -33.46 18.27 0.75
C LEU A 61 -33.02 19.43 1.62
N LEU A 62 -32.10 20.27 1.15
CA LEU A 62 -31.61 21.46 1.90
C LEU A 62 -32.76 22.37 2.27
N GLU A 63 -33.66 22.69 1.33
CA GLU A 63 -34.83 23.56 1.59
C GLU A 63 -35.75 22.96 2.67
N LYS A 64 -36.02 21.65 2.62
CA LYS A 64 -36.79 20.96 3.67
C LYS A 64 -36.10 21.02 5.03
N CYS A 65 -34.79 20.83 5.07
CA CYS A 65 -34.00 20.92 6.29
C CYS A 65 -34.04 22.36 6.85
N MET A 66 -33.91 23.38 6.01
CA MET A 66 -33.98 24.79 6.40
C MET A 66 -35.34 25.15 7.02
N LEU A 67 -36.43 24.56 6.53
CA LEU A 67 -37.77 24.72 7.13
C LEU A 67 -37.88 24.07 8.52
N SER A 68 -37.22 22.93 8.71
CA SER A 68 -37.18 22.25 10.01
C SER A 68 -36.32 23.01 11.03
N GLY A 69 -35.17 23.53 10.60
CA GLY A 69 -34.19 24.24 11.45
C GLY A 69 -33.51 23.40 12.51
N LYS A 70 -33.84 22.10 12.61
CA LYS A 70 -33.40 21.19 13.67
C LYS A 70 -33.05 19.82 13.10
N VAL A 71 -32.16 19.13 13.80
CA VAL A 71 -31.79 17.70 13.59
C VAL A 71 -32.12 16.97 14.87
N THR A 72 -32.84 15.85 14.77
CA THR A 72 -33.10 14.97 15.91
C THR A 72 -32.04 13.88 15.94
N ILE A 73 -31.29 13.77 17.03
CA ILE A 73 -30.25 12.76 17.18
C ILE A 73 -30.89 11.37 17.28
N THR A 74 -30.54 10.49 16.36
CA THR A 74 -31.03 9.11 16.30
C THR A 74 -30.00 8.12 16.85
N LYS A 75 -28.72 8.50 16.83
CA LYS A 75 -27.62 7.69 17.36
C LYS A 75 -26.45 8.58 17.78
N ALA A 76 -25.96 8.37 18.99
CA ALA A 76 -24.72 8.95 19.49
C ALA A 76 -23.87 7.83 20.09
N GLU A 77 -22.80 7.45 19.41
CA GLU A 77 -21.96 6.32 19.82
C GLU A 77 -20.51 6.76 19.92
N LYS A 78 -19.91 6.57 21.10
CA LYS A 78 -18.48 6.80 21.33
C LYS A 78 -17.84 5.48 21.71
N LYS A 79 -16.89 5.04 20.90
CA LYS A 79 -16.16 3.78 21.12
C LYS A 79 -14.67 4.06 21.22
N GLU A 80 -14.05 3.53 22.25
CA GLU A 80 -12.61 3.46 22.33
C GLU A 80 -12.10 2.34 21.41
N LYS A 81 -11.12 2.65 20.59
CA LYS A 81 -10.48 1.74 19.67
C LYS A 81 -8.97 1.79 19.84
N GLN A 82 -8.34 0.66 19.54
CA GLN A 82 -6.90 0.53 19.56
C GLN A 82 -6.38 0.31 18.15
N GLU A 83 -5.40 1.09 17.74
CA GLU A 83 -4.62 0.87 16.54
C GLU A 83 -3.30 0.20 16.96
N LYS A 84 -3.14 -1.05 16.55
CA LYS A 84 -1.97 -1.86 16.89
C LYS A 84 -0.69 -1.21 16.37
N ASP A 85 0.40 -1.48 17.08
CA ASP A 85 1.77 -1.20 16.66
C ASP A 85 2.08 -1.83 15.28
N PRO A 86 2.90 -1.16 14.48
CA PRO A 86 3.28 -1.69 13.18
C PRO A 86 4.26 -2.87 13.35
N ALA A 87 4.08 -3.92 12.56
CA ALA A 87 5.03 -5.04 12.56
C ALA A 87 6.43 -4.61 12.10
N LEU A 88 7.46 -5.39 12.46
CA LEU A 88 8.82 -5.19 11.99
C LEU A 88 8.89 -5.23 10.45
N PHE A 89 9.95 -4.65 9.90
CA PHE A 89 10.17 -4.65 8.47
C PHE A 89 10.65 -6.01 7.95
N TYR A 90 10.02 -6.47 6.88
CA TYR A 90 10.63 -7.28 5.85
C TYR A 90 10.88 -6.41 4.62
N LEU A 91 11.57 -6.94 3.60
CA LEU A 91 12.09 -6.12 2.52
C LEU A 91 11.01 -5.28 1.81
N THR A 92 9.88 -5.89 1.43
CA THR A 92 8.83 -5.15 0.71
C THR A 92 8.23 -4.01 1.54
N THR A 93 7.97 -4.22 2.83
CA THR A 93 7.43 -3.15 3.68
C THR A 93 8.43 -2.04 3.92
N LEU A 94 9.73 -2.36 4.02
CA LEU A 94 10.79 -1.36 4.09
C LEU A 94 10.86 -0.52 2.81
N GLN A 95 10.82 -1.17 1.64
CA GLN A 95 10.81 -0.49 0.33
C GLN A 95 9.60 0.44 0.18
N ARG A 96 8.41 -0.02 0.57
CA ARG A 96 7.19 0.77 0.54
C ARG A 96 7.26 2.00 1.43
N GLU A 97 7.72 1.83 2.65
CA GLU A 97 7.84 2.94 3.61
C GLU A 97 8.93 3.93 3.19
N ALA A 98 10.07 3.45 2.68
CA ALA A 98 11.14 4.29 2.17
C ALA A 98 10.70 5.10 0.93
N ASN A 99 9.88 4.52 0.06
CA ASN A 99 9.29 5.25 -1.06
C ASN A 99 8.36 6.37 -0.58
N LYS A 100 7.47 6.09 0.39
CA LYS A 100 6.55 7.09 0.96
C LYS A 100 7.28 8.25 1.63
N LYS A 101 8.27 7.95 2.46
CA LYS A 101 8.94 8.97 3.30
C LYS A 101 10.03 9.72 2.55
N HIS A 102 10.80 9.02 1.72
CA HIS A 102 12.01 9.55 1.09
C HIS A 102 11.98 9.60 -0.44
N GLY A 103 10.98 9.01 -1.09
CA GLY A 103 10.89 8.90 -2.55
C GLY A 103 11.91 7.93 -3.15
N PHE A 104 12.55 7.07 -2.34
CA PHE A 104 13.49 6.07 -2.84
C PHE A 104 12.78 5.02 -3.67
N THR A 105 13.46 4.56 -4.73
CA THR A 105 12.98 3.40 -5.48
C THR A 105 13.15 2.12 -4.65
N ALA A 106 12.42 1.08 -5.02
CA ALA A 106 12.57 -0.23 -4.39
C ALA A 106 14.01 -0.76 -4.50
N GLN A 107 14.66 -0.51 -5.66
CA GLN A 107 16.06 -0.91 -5.88
C GLN A 107 17.02 -0.08 -5.02
N GLN A 108 16.88 1.24 -4.97
CA GLN A 108 17.70 2.08 -4.10
C GLN A 108 17.59 1.66 -2.63
N THR A 109 16.38 1.34 -2.17
CA THR A 109 16.16 0.86 -0.80
C THR A 109 16.88 -0.46 -0.56
N LEU A 110 16.81 -1.40 -1.52
CA LEU A 110 17.54 -2.66 -1.42
C LEU A 110 19.05 -2.45 -1.39
N ASP A 111 19.57 -1.59 -2.28
CA ASP A 111 21.01 -1.32 -2.37
C ASP A 111 21.55 -0.69 -1.08
N TYR A 112 20.83 0.29 -0.51
CA TYR A 112 21.20 0.89 0.79
C TYR A 112 21.13 -0.12 1.93
N THR A 113 20.09 -0.96 1.95
CA THR A 113 19.94 -1.97 3.00
C THR A 113 21.01 -3.05 2.89
N GLN A 114 21.35 -3.46 1.66
CA GLN A 114 22.42 -4.42 1.39
C GLN A 114 23.78 -3.87 1.84
N SER A 115 24.09 -2.61 1.52
CA SER A 115 25.31 -1.95 1.99
C SER A 115 25.39 -1.85 3.52
N LEU A 116 24.26 -1.55 4.18
CA LEU A 116 24.18 -1.55 5.66
C LEU A 116 24.40 -2.94 6.25
N TYR A 117 23.88 -3.98 5.60
CA TYR A 117 24.12 -5.38 5.99
C TYR A 117 25.60 -5.78 5.89
N GLU A 118 26.26 -5.44 4.78
CA GLU A 118 27.69 -5.70 4.57
C GLU A 118 28.56 -4.97 5.59
N LYS A 119 28.14 -3.78 6.03
CA LYS A 119 28.74 -3.04 7.17
C LYS A 119 28.34 -3.59 8.53
N LYS A 120 27.55 -4.66 8.59
CA LYS A 120 27.03 -5.30 9.81
C LYS A 120 26.16 -4.38 10.67
N LEU A 121 25.48 -3.40 10.09
CA LEU A 121 24.64 -2.45 10.80
C LEU A 121 23.17 -2.89 10.87
N VAL A 122 22.72 -3.72 9.94
CA VAL A 122 21.38 -4.33 9.94
C VAL A 122 21.47 -5.82 9.69
N THR A 123 20.40 -6.55 9.98
CA THR A 123 20.26 -7.98 9.68
C THR A 123 20.01 -8.22 8.19
N TYR A 124 19.97 -9.47 7.75
CA TYR A 124 19.86 -9.83 6.34
C TYR A 124 18.62 -9.19 5.68
N PRO A 125 18.78 -8.47 4.55
CA PRO A 125 17.70 -7.65 3.99
C PRO A 125 16.66 -8.44 3.17
N ARG A 126 17.02 -9.59 2.60
CA ARG A 126 16.12 -10.33 1.70
C ARG A 126 15.28 -11.34 2.46
N THR A 127 14.51 -10.87 3.39
CA THR A 127 13.58 -11.66 4.20
C THR A 127 12.14 -11.28 3.89
N ASP A 128 11.22 -12.20 4.10
CA ASP A 128 9.78 -12.03 4.08
C ASP A 128 9.16 -12.06 5.48
N SER A 129 9.95 -12.38 6.51
CA SER A 129 9.49 -12.44 7.89
C SER A 129 9.38 -11.06 8.54
N ARG A 130 8.33 -10.89 9.34
CA ARG A 130 8.06 -9.72 10.20
C ARG A 130 8.34 -9.99 11.66
N TYR A 131 8.95 -11.14 11.97
CA TYR A 131 9.14 -11.63 13.32
C TYR A 131 10.61 -11.93 13.61
N LEU A 132 10.95 -11.94 14.89
CA LEU A 132 12.19 -12.42 15.45
C LEU A 132 11.99 -13.83 15.99
N THR A 133 13.08 -14.55 16.21
CA THR A 133 13.11 -15.87 16.82
C THR A 133 13.15 -15.83 18.35
N ASP A 134 12.70 -16.87 19.02
CA ASP A 134 12.59 -16.94 20.47
C ASP A 134 13.95 -16.76 21.18
N ASP A 135 15.04 -17.26 20.56
CA ASP A 135 16.42 -17.11 21.07
C ASP A 135 16.90 -15.64 21.10
N MET A 136 16.27 -14.76 20.34
CA MET A 136 16.60 -13.34 20.31
C MET A 136 15.95 -12.55 21.46
N GLU A 137 14.99 -13.12 22.20
CA GLU A 137 14.25 -12.40 23.25
C GLU A 137 15.17 -11.79 24.32
N ALA A 138 16.14 -12.57 24.79
CA ALA A 138 17.11 -12.10 25.79
C ALA A 138 17.98 -10.93 25.31
N SER A 139 18.22 -10.82 24.01
CA SER A 139 19.05 -9.77 23.40
C SER A 139 18.24 -8.53 23.00
N LEU A 140 16.92 -8.60 23.01
CA LEU A 140 16.04 -7.52 22.53
C LEU A 140 16.25 -6.18 23.25
N PRO A 141 16.44 -6.12 24.59
CA PRO A 141 16.75 -4.85 25.27
C PRO A 141 18.01 -4.16 24.75
N LEU A 142 19.02 -4.94 24.32
CA LEU A 142 20.24 -4.41 23.74
C LEU A 142 20.00 -3.87 22.32
N PHE A 143 19.19 -4.56 21.51
CA PHE A 143 18.80 -4.06 20.19
C PHE A 143 18.01 -2.76 20.29
N LEU A 144 17.09 -2.64 21.26
CA LEU A 144 16.34 -1.39 21.50
C LEU A 144 17.25 -0.25 21.88
N LYS A 145 18.16 -0.47 22.83
CA LYS A 145 19.14 0.56 23.23
C LYS A 145 19.99 1.05 22.05
N ASN A 146 20.35 0.16 21.12
CA ASN A 146 21.06 0.54 19.91
C ASN A 146 20.16 1.28 18.93
N ALA A 147 18.90 0.86 18.78
CA ALA A 147 17.92 1.56 17.96
C ALA A 147 17.63 2.99 18.46
N GLU A 148 17.58 3.19 19.78
CA GLU A 148 17.48 4.53 20.40
C GLU A 148 18.67 5.42 20.02
N LYS A 149 19.89 4.89 20.10
CA LYS A 149 21.10 5.64 19.72
C LYS A 149 21.11 6.02 18.24
N VAL A 150 20.70 5.09 17.38
CA VAL A 150 20.65 5.29 15.92
C VAL A 150 19.61 6.32 15.53
N SER A 151 18.42 6.24 16.11
CA SER A 151 17.28 7.06 15.73
C SER A 151 17.15 8.36 16.49
N GLY A 152 17.68 8.42 17.73
CA GLY A 152 17.40 9.50 18.67
C GLY A 152 15.99 9.47 19.26
N CYS A 153 15.24 8.40 18.99
CA CYS A 153 13.88 8.18 19.49
C CYS A 153 13.89 7.19 20.67
N LYS A 154 12.77 7.12 21.39
CA LYS A 154 12.58 6.14 22.48
C LYS A 154 11.25 5.42 22.30
N PRO A 155 11.13 4.14 22.71
CA PRO A 155 9.84 3.48 22.75
C PRO A 155 8.96 4.10 23.86
N THR A 156 7.69 3.73 23.91
CA THR A 156 6.80 4.06 25.03
C THR A 156 7.33 3.43 26.34
N ALA A 157 6.88 3.95 27.50
CA ALA A 157 7.29 3.43 28.80
C ALA A 157 6.93 1.94 28.97
N GLU A 158 5.77 1.54 28.45
CA GLU A 158 5.36 0.15 28.39
C GLU A 158 5.74 -0.45 27.04
N THR A 159 6.53 -1.52 27.08
CA THR A 159 6.96 -2.24 25.88
C THR A 159 6.48 -3.69 25.91
N ASN A 160 6.06 -4.18 24.73
CA ASN A 160 5.63 -5.57 24.55
C ASN A 160 6.57 -6.31 23.58
N PHE A 161 7.56 -7.01 24.12
CA PHE A 161 8.51 -7.76 23.30
C PHE A 161 7.91 -8.98 22.61
N ARG A 162 6.85 -9.55 23.19
CA ARG A 162 6.19 -10.73 22.61
C ARG A 162 5.46 -10.43 21.30
N SER A 163 5.12 -9.17 21.05
CA SER A 163 4.47 -8.76 19.79
C SER A 163 5.34 -9.05 18.56
N VAL A 164 6.68 -8.99 18.72
CA VAL A 164 7.64 -9.12 17.64
C VAL A 164 8.31 -10.51 17.56
N ILE A 165 8.05 -11.40 18.52
CA ILE A 165 8.69 -12.72 18.60
C ILE A 165 7.70 -13.81 18.15
N ASN A 166 8.07 -14.57 17.12
CA ASN A 166 7.32 -15.74 16.68
C ASN A 166 8.19 -16.62 15.76
N SER A 167 8.95 -17.55 16.34
CA SER A 167 9.83 -18.45 15.57
C SER A 167 9.09 -19.27 14.50
N ARG A 168 7.81 -19.61 14.70
CA ARG A 168 7.02 -20.37 13.73
C ARG A 168 6.73 -19.61 12.43
N LYS A 169 6.86 -18.27 12.46
CA LYS A 169 6.66 -17.37 11.30
C LYS A 169 7.98 -16.82 10.76
N VAL A 170 9.09 -17.40 11.17
CA VAL A 170 10.43 -17.16 10.62
C VAL A 170 10.82 -18.41 9.83
N THR A 171 11.00 -18.25 8.53
CA THR A 171 11.47 -19.32 7.64
C THR A 171 13.00 -19.36 7.65
N ASP A 172 13.64 -18.72 6.67
CA ASP A 172 15.10 -18.70 6.54
C ASP A 172 15.75 -17.57 7.35
N HIS A 173 15.12 -16.40 7.38
CA HIS A 173 15.66 -15.20 8.00
C HIS A 173 14.56 -14.44 8.76
N HIS A 174 14.92 -13.94 9.94
CA HIS A 174 14.04 -13.07 10.73
C HIS A 174 13.93 -11.65 10.13
N ALA A 175 13.07 -10.81 10.71
CA ALA A 175 12.84 -9.44 10.30
C ALA A 175 14.12 -8.58 10.25
N ILE A 176 14.05 -7.49 9.49
CA ILE A 176 15.15 -6.52 9.35
C ILE A 176 15.17 -5.62 10.59
N ILE A 177 16.25 -5.69 11.37
CA ILE A 177 16.47 -4.86 12.56
C ILE A 177 17.90 -4.31 12.59
N PRO A 178 18.19 -3.23 13.36
CA PRO A 178 19.55 -2.80 13.60
C PRO A 178 20.29 -3.85 14.42
N THR A 179 21.56 -4.08 14.11
CA THR A 179 22.44 -4.96 14.91
C THR A 179 23.00 -4.26 16.12
N VAL A 180 23.69 -5.01 16.98
CA VAL A 180 24.45 -4.47 18.12
C VAL A 180 25.56 -3.52 17.64
N THR A 181 26.14 -3.76 16.47
CA THR A 181 27.19 -2.93 15.88
C THR A 181 26.68 -1.54 15.50
N ALA A 182 25.41 -1.42 15.08
CA ALA A 182 24.81 -0.14 14.67
C ALA A 182 24.89 0.93 15.78
N GLY A 183 24.73 0.55 17.05
CA GLY A 183 24.82 1.49 18.18
C GLY A 183 26.25 1.98 18.49
N LYS A 184 27.27 1.44 17.82
CA LYS A 184 28.67 1.83 17.94
C LYS A 184 29.21 2.53 16.69
N ALA A 185 28.45 2.53 15.60
CA ALA A 185 28.88 3.09 14.33
C ALA A 185 28.79 4.63 14.32
N ASP A 186 29.71 5.27 13.60
CA ASP A 186 29.59 6.67 13.25
C ASP A 186 28.58 6.83 12.10
N ILE A 187 27.31 7.05 12.47
CA ILE A 187 26.20 7.16 11.52
C ILE A 187 26.36 8.39 10.63
N ALA A 188 26.96 9.45 11.12
CA ALA A 188 27.15 10.69 10.37
C ALA A 188 28.09 10.50 9.17
N SER A 189 28.99 9.52 9.23
CA SER A 189 29.90 9.19 8.13
C SER A 189 29.24 8.37 6.99
N LEU A 190 28.05 7.82 7.21
CA LEU A 190 27.34 7.03 6.20
C LEU A 190 26.76 7.94 5.10
N PRO A 191 26.61 7.45 3.86
CA PRO A 191 25.82 8.13 2.83
C PRO A 191 24.39 8.45 3.30
N SER A 192 23.85 9.60 2.89
CA SER A 192 22.54 10.08 3.36
C SER A 192 21.39 9.09 3.15
N GLY A 193 21.40 8.32 2.05
CA GLY A 193 20.41 7.26 1.79
C GLY A 193 20.51 6.12 2.81
N GLU A 194 21.72 5.69 3.16
CA GLU A 194 21.96 4.67 4.18
C GLU A 194 21.53 5.16 5.57
N GLN A 195 21.87 6.42 5.92
CA GLN A 195 21.42 7.03 7.17
C GLN A 195 19.89 7.01 7.28
N ALA A 196 19.18 7.39 6.20
CA ALA A 196 17.73 7.42 6.16
C ALA A 196 17.13 6.02 6.36
N ILE A 197 17.66 5.00 5.68
CA ILE A 197 17.20 3.61 5.81
C ILE A 197 17.51 3.04 7.19
N LEU A 198 18.71 3.23 7.71
CA LEU A 198 19.08 2.74 9.04
C LEU A 198 18.19 3.36 10.13
N ARG A 199 17.93 4.67 10.03
CA ARG A 199 17.03 5.36 10.96
C ARG A 199 15.60 4.82 10.84
N LEU A 200 15.11 4.56 9.62
CA LEU A 200 13.78 4.03 9.40
C LEU A 200 13.61 2.64 10.05
N ILE A 201 14.61 1.76 9.90
CA ILE A 201 14.64 0.43 10.52
C ILE A 201 14.68 0.53 12.05
N ALA A 202 15.50 1.44 12.58
CA ALA A 202 15.64 1.64 14.03
C ALA A 202 14.34 2.17 14.66
N VAL A 203 13.71 3.17 14.04
CA VAL A 203 12.42 3.71 14.50
C VAL A 203 11.34 2.61 14.48
N ARG A 204 11.27 1.80 13.41
CA ARG A 204 10.30 0.72 13.31
C ARG A 204 10.46 -0.33 14.42
N LEU A 205 11.67 -0.66 14.82
CA LEU A 205 11.89 -1.59 15.95
C LEU A 205 11.31 -1.01 17.24
N LEU A 206 11.49 0.29 17.49
CA LEU A 206 10.95 0.96 18.67
C LEU A 206 9.43 1.07 18.63
N GLU A 207 8.86 1.39 17.45
CA GLU A 207 7.41 1.43 17.23
C GLU A 207 6.76 0.06 17.48
N ALA A 208 7.38 -1.02 16.95
CA ALA A 208 6.82 -2.38 16.97
C ALA A 208 6.74 -3.01 18.37
N VAL A 209 7.46 -2.49 19.35
CA VAL A 209 7.41 -2.95 20.74
C VAL A 209 6.67 -1.97 21.66
N SER A 210 6.22 -0.83 21.12
CA SER A 210 5.55 0.23 21.90
C SER A 210 4.06 -0.08 22.09
N ALA A 211 3.46 0.62 23.06
CA ALA A 211 2.03 0.49 23.33
C ALA A 211 1.17 0.87 22.11
N PRO A 212 -0.01 0.28 21.93
CA PRO A 212 -0.91 0.64 20.84
C PRO A 212 -1.39 2.08 20.97
N CYS A 213 -1.75 2.70 19.84
CA CYS A 213 -2.41 4.00 19.83
C CYS A 213 -3.88 3.83 20.21
N ILE A 214 -4.32 4.51 21.27
CA ILE A 214 -5.71 4.50 21.75
C ILE A 214 -6.40 5.77 21.26
N TYR A 215 -7.60 5.61 20.68
CA TYR A 215 -8.40 6.72 20.22
C TYR A 215 -9.89 6.48 20.44
N ALA A 216 -10.63 7.56 20.70
CA ALA A 216 -12.08 7.54 20.68
C ALA A 216 -12.58 7.80 19.26
N GLU A 217 -13.42 6.92 18.76
CA GLU A 217 -14.21 7.15 17.55
C GLU A 217 -15.63 7.49 17.96
N THR A 218 -16.11 8.66 17.53
CA THR A 218 -17.48 9.11 17.78
C THR A 218 -18.25 9.10 16.47
N VAL A 219 -19.41 8.47 16.46
CA VAL A 219 -20.36 8.46 15.35
C VAL A 219 -21.66 9.08 15.86
N LEU A 220 -22.06 10.17 15.20
CA LEU A 220 -23.32 10.83 15.45
C LEU A 220 -24.19 10.68 14.19
N GLU A 221 -25.40 10.18 14.37
CA GLU A 221 -26.42 10.14 13.32
C GLU A 221 -27.62 10.96 13.80
N GLY A 222 -28.15 11.78 12.93
CA GLY A 222 -29.34 12.55 13.19
C GLY A 222 -30.25 12.58 11.99
N GLU A 223 -31.55 12.71 12.23
CA GLU A 223 -32.57 12.78 11.19
C GLU A 223 -33.04 14.23 11.02
N CYS A 224 -33.09 14.68 9.79
CA CYS A 224 -33.68 15.97 9.41
C CYS A 224 -34.46 15.81 8.11
N ALA A 225 -35.73 16.19 8.10
CA ALA A 225 -36.62 16.13 6.92
C ALA A 225 -36.70 14.72 6.29
N GLY A 226 -36.62 13.65 7.10
CA GLY A 226 -36.71 12.26 6.66
C GLY A 226 -35.42 11.69 6.05
N GLU A 227 -34.30 12.42 6.12
CA GLU A 227 -32.97 11.96 5.68
C GLU A 227 -32.02 11.87 6.86
N VAL A 228 -31.14 10.87 6.83
CA VAL A 228 -30.12 10.63 7.84
C VAL A 228 -28.85 11.43 7.52
N PHE A 229 -28.37 12.17 8.49
CA PHE A 229 -27.12 12.92 8.46
C PHE A 229 -26.13 12.31 9.45
N THR A 230 -24.87 12.17 9.03
CA THR A 230 -23.83 11.52 9.84
C THR A 230 -22.65 12.46 10.06
N ALA A 231 -22.17 12.52 11.31
CA ALA A 231 -20.84 13.07 11.62
C ALA A 231 -19.97 11.98 12.24
N LYS A 232 -18.67 11.99 11.88
CA LYS A 232 -17.67 11.08 12.45
C LYS A 232 -16.50 11.89 12.98
N GLY A 233 -16.10 11.61 14.20
CA GLY A 233 -14.95 12.22 14.85
C GLY A 233 -13.98 11.16 15.34
N LYS A 234 -12.68 11.51 15.33
CA LYS A 234 -11.62 10.69 15.90
C LYS A 234 -10.76 11.55 16.81
N ALA A 235 -10.68 11.22 18.08
CA ALA A 235 -9.85 11.91 19.05
C ALA A 235 -8.80 10.92 19.60
N VAL A 236 -7.52 11.26 19.50
CA VAL A 236 -6.44 10.45 20.09
C VAL A 236 -6.44 10.65 21.58
N ILE A 237 -6.56 9.55 22.34
CA ILE A 237 -6.51 9.49 23.81
C ILE A 237 -5.06 9.28 24.24
N ASP A 238 -4.42 8.25 23.70
CA ASP A 238 -3.01 7.95 23.89
C ASP A 238 -2.36 7.68 22.51
N PRO A 239 -1.37 8.46 22.11
CA PRO A 239 -0.72 8.28 20.81
C PRO A 239 0.06 6.96 20.71
N GLY A 240 0.48 6.36 21.84
CA GLY A 240 1.21 5.10 21.85
C GLY A 240 2.43 5.11 20.92
N TRP A 241 2.57 4.08 20.09
CA TRP A 241 3.68 3.94 19.13
C TRP A 241 3.84 5.12 18.15
N LYS A 242 2.78 5.87 17.89
CA LYS A 242 2.84 7.05 16.99
C LYS A 242 3.67 8.20 17.57
N ASP A 243 3.91 8.17 18.86
CA ASP A 243 4.70 9.17 19.56
C ASP A 243 6.22 8.92 19.43
N VAL A 244 6.61 7.69 19.10
CA VAL A 244 8.02 7.27 18.97
C VAL A 244 8.76 8.10 17.92
N ALA A 245 8.16 8.31 16.77
CA ALA A 245 8.74 9.02 15.64
C ALA A 245 8.35 10.51 15.61
N LYS A 246 8.22 11.20 16.77
CA LYS A 246 7.90 12.63 16.80
C LYS A 246 8.84 13.45 15.91
N VAL A 247 8.53 13.47 14.60
CA VAL A 247 8.88 14.59 13.75
C VAL A 247 7.77 15.61 13.97
N PRO A 248 8.05 16.87 14.29
CA PRO A 248 6.99 17.89 14.34
C PRO A 248 6.31 17.89 12.98
N GLU A 249 5.14 17.27 12.89
CA GLU A 249 4.33 17.33 11.68
C GLU A 249 4.00 18.79 11.43
N LYS A 250 4.52 19.34 10.35
CA LYS A 250 3.96 20.56 9.78
C LYS A 250 2.48 20.23 9.56
N LYS A 251 1.60 20.94 10.31
CA LYS A 251 0.15 20.84 10.15
C LYS A 251 -0.15 20.82 8.66
N LYS A 252 -0.60 19.69 8.15
CA LYS A 252 -1.12 19.59 6.79
C LYS A 252 -2.38 20.43 6.75
N THR A 253 -2.23 21.66 6.28
CA THR A 253 -3.37 22.47 5.84
C THR A 253 -3.94 21.75 4.62
N GLY A 254 -5.04 21.01 4.80
CA GLY A 254 -5.77 20.45 3.66
C GLY A 254 -6.17 18.98 3.72
N SER A 255 -6.01 18.26 4.83
CA SER A 255 -6.77 17.03 5.03
C SER A 255 -8.05 17.35 5.81
N ASP A 256 -9.19 16.94 5.29
CA ASP A 256 -10.52 16.96 5.92
C ASP A 256 -10.60 16.07 7.21
N ASP A 257 -9.45 15.72 7.76
CA ASP A 257 -9.30 15.12 9.07
C ASP A 257 -9.09 16.22 10.13
N SER A 258 -9.92 17.26 10.05
CA SER A 258 -10.22 18.09 11.21
C SER A 258 -10.95 17.14 12.16
N GLY A 259 -10.17 16.52 13.06
CA GLY A 259 -10.72 15.76 14.15
C GLY A 259 -11.76 16.62 14.87
N LEU A 260 -13.01 16.53 14.42
CA LEU A 260 -14.13 17.01 15.15
C LEU A 260 -14.05 16.28 16.47
N VAL A 261 -13.47 16.95 17.47
CA VAL A 261 -13.67 16.56 18.83
C VAL A 261 -15.14 16.85 19.08
N LEU A 262 -15.99 15.86 18.84
CA LEU A 262 -17.36 15.90 19.33
C LEU A 262 -17.23 16.02 20.84
N SER A 263 -17.18 17.25 21.33
CA SER A 263 -16.90 17.58 22.73
C SER A 263 -18.13 17.45 23.60
N ALA A 264 -19.30 17.26 22.99
CA ALA A 264 -20.56 17.11 23.71
C ALA A 264 -21.05 15.68 23.65
N GLU A 265 -21.58 15.20 24.76
CA GLU A 265 -22.37 13.97 24.83
C GLU A 265 -23.79 14.33 24.44
N PHE A 266 -24.32 13.72 23.40
CA PHE A 266 -25.69 13.91 22.95
C PHE A 266 -26.51 12.68 23.26
N ASP A 267 -27.76 12.87 23.70
CA ASP A 267 -28.68 11.77 23.92
C ASP A 267 -29.53 11.49 22.68
N THR A 268 -29.92 10.23 22.51
CA THR A 268 -30.87 9.84 21.47
C THR A 268 -32.22 10.50 21.74
N GLY A 269 -32.76 11.15 20.71
CA GLY A 269 -33.99 11.94 20.81
C GLY A 269 -33.75 13.43 21.05
N GLU A 270 -32.52 13.85 21.33
CA GLU A 270 -32.17 15.25 21.49
C GLU A 270 -32.28 16.01 20.14
N GLU A 271 -32.83 17.21 20.20
CA GLU A 271 -32.94 18.12 19.06
C GLU A 271 -31.83 19.17 19.11
N ILE A 272 -30.99 19.21 18.09
CA ILE A 272 -29.97 20.25 17.93
C ILE A 272 -30.29 21.18 16.74
N SER A 273 -30.13 22.47 16.96
CA SER A 273 -30.33 23.47 15.91
C SER A 273 -29.04 23.56 15.05
N PHE A 274 -29.20 23.91 13.79
CA PHE A 274 -28.07 24.25 12.94
C PHE A 274 -28.16 25.72 12.48
N GLY A 275 -27.04 26.43 12.59
CA GLY A 275 -26.96 27.85 12.22
C GLY A 275 -26.74 28.09 10.74
N GLN A 276 -26.13 27.10 10.06
CA GLN A 276 -25.82 27.17 8.62
C GLN A 276 -26.03 25.80 7.99
N ALA A 277 -26.52 25.79 6.76
CA ALA A 277 -26.63 24.61 5.95
C ALA A 277 -26.30 24.92 4.49
N GLY A 278 -25.84 23.94 3.74
CA GLY A 278 -25.51 24.16 2.33
C GLY A 278 -25.24 22.86 1.57
N VAL A 279 -25.25 22.97 0.25
CA VAL A 279 -24.87 21.85 -0.64
C VAL A 279 -23.40 21.97 -0.97
N LYS A 280 -22.60 20.98 -0.54
CA LYS A 280 -21.19 20.82 -0.94
C LYS A 280 -21.16 20.07 -2.25
N ALA A 281 -20.65 20.70 -3.32
CA ALA A 281 -20.40 20.05 -4.60
C ALA A 281 -18.99 19.45 -4.63
N GLY A 282 -18.88 18.28 -5.22
CA GLY A 282 -17.61 17.57 -5.45
C GLY A 282 -17.68 16.79 -6.75
N LYS A 283 -16.56 16.15 -7.11
CA LYS A 283 -16.51 15.23 -8.26
C LYS A 283 -15.84 13.92 -7.81
N THR A 284 -16.25 12.81 -8.40
CA THR A 284 -15.48 11.58 -8.29
C THR A 284 -14.10 11.78 -8.91
N THR A 285 -13.09 11.08 -8.40
CA THR A 285 -11.72 11.16 -8.89
C THR A 285 -11.27 9.79 -9.40
N PRO A 286 -10.45 9.75 -10.47
CA PRO A 286 -9.91 8.49 -10.95
C PRO A 286 -8.98 7.84 -9.91
N PRO A 287 -8.73 6.54 -10.03
CA PRO A 287 -7.67 5.91 -9.26
C PRO A 287 -6.32 6.59 -9.57
N LYS A 288 -5.45 6.70 -8.59
CA LYS A 288 -4.11 7.27 -8.82
C LYS A 288 -3.23 6.28 -9.57
N ALA A 289 -2.34 6.79 -10.42
CA ALA A 289 -1.30 5.99 -11.02
C ALA A 289 -0.43 5.33 -9.94
N TYR A 290 0.17 4.19 -10.26
CA TYR A 290 1.03 3.49 -9.31
C TYR A 290 2.29 4.29 -8.98
N THR A 291 2.63 4.34 -7.69
CA THR A 291 3.98 4.63 -7.21
C THR A 291 4.70 3.31 -6.96
N GLU A 292 5.98 3.33 -6.63
CA GLU A 292 6.69 2.09 -6.24
C GLU A 292 6.04 1.42 -5.02
N ASP A 293 5.63 2.20 -4.01
CA ASP A 293 4.87 1.68 -2.86
C ASP A 293 3.61 0.94 -3.28
N THR A 294 2.77 1.59 -4.09
CA THR A 294 1.47 1.00 -4.44
C THR A 294 1.59 -0.13 -5.47
N LEU A 295 2.59 -0.11 -6.36
CA LEU A 295 2.87 -1.22 -7.26
C LEU A 295 3.42 -2.44 -6.51
N LEU A 296 4.35 -2.25 -5.56
CA LEU A 296 4.83 -3.34 -4.71
C LEU A 296 3.69 -3.99 -3.93
N SER A 297 2.75 -3.18 -3.40
CA SER A 297 1.54 -3.70 -2.74
C SER A 297 0.65 -4.48 -3.70
N ALA A 298 0.45 -3.98 -4.93
CA ALA A 298 -0.35 -4.67 -5.93
C ALA A 298 0.30 -5.99 -6.37
N MET A 299 1.63 -6.01 -6.55
CA MET A 299 2.37 -7.24 -6.86
C MET A 299 2.25 -8.27 -5.74
N GLU A 300 2.33 -7.84 -4.48
CA GLU A 300 2.25 -8.72 -3.31
C GLU A 300 0.86 -9.36 -3.15
N ASN A 301 -0.18 -8.60 -3.46
CA ASN A 301 -1.58 -9.06 -3.31
C ASN A 301 -2.16 -9.66 -4.60
N ALA A 302 -1.42 -9.64 -5.71
CA ALA A 302 -1.90 -10.19 -6.97
C ALA A 302 -2.07 -11.71 -6.88
N GLY A 303 -3.28 -12.22 -7.14
CA GLY A 303 -3.62 -13.65 -7.06
C GLY A 303 -3.53 -14.24 -5.64
N SER A 304 -3.52 -13.42 -4.59
CA SER A 304 -3.40 -13.88 -3.20
C SER A 304 -4.55 -14.81 -2.78
N ASP A 305 -5.73 -14.62 -3.35
CA ASP A 305 -6.90 -15.47 -3.05
C ASP A 305 -6.79 -16.87 -3.68
N GLU A 306 -5.88 -17.04 -4.65
CA GLU A 306 -5.65 -18.27 -5.40
C GLU A 306 -4.41 -19.04 -4.91
N ILE A 307 -3.55 -18.41 -4.09
CA ILE A 307 -2.30 -19.00 -3.58
C ILE A 307 -2.50 -19.49 -2.14
N PRO A 308 -2.24 -20.77 -1.83
CA PRO A 308 -2.32 -21.28 -0.47
C PRO A 308 -1.45 -20.49 0.51
N ASP A 309 -1.92 -20.37 1.76
CA ASP A 309 -1.20 -19.62 2.81
C ASP A 309 0.19 -20.16 3.12
N GLU A 310 0.39 -21.46 2.88
CA GLU A 310 1.65 -22.18 3.08
C GLU A 310 2.63 -22.05 1.91
N ALA A 311 2.21 -21.50 0.77
CA ALA A 311 3.11 -21.33 -0.36
C ALA A 311 4.19 -20.29 -0.03
N GLU A 312 5.44 -20.63 -0.32
CA GLU A 312 6.62 -19.79 -0.08
C GLU A 312 6.51 -18.45 -0.78
N ARG A 313 5.85 -18.42 -1.95
CA ARG A 313 5.74 -17.23 -2.79
C ARG A 313 4.29 -16.76 -2.85
N LYS A 314 4.04 -15.54 -2.34
CA LYS A 314 2.74 -14.88 -2.43
C LYS A 314 2.81 -13.73 -3.43
N GLY A 315 1.83 -13.68 -4.35
CA GLY A 315 1.74 -12.64 -5.36
C GLY A 315 2.75 -12.77 -6.51
N LEU A 316 3.00 -11.66 -7.18
CA LEU A 316 3.95 -11.56 -8.30
C LEU A 316 5.36 -11.34 -7.78
N GLY A 317 6.22 -12.34 -7.90
CA GLY A 317 7.60 -12.33 -7.44
C GLY A 317 7.75 -12.37 -5.93
N THR A 318 8.97 -12.60 -5.48
CA THR A 318 9.34 -12.60 -4.07
C THR A 318 9.75 -11.20 -3.60
N PRO A 319 9.81 -10.90 -2.29
CA PRO A 319 10.37 -9.66 -1.79
C PRO A 319 11.75 -9.34 -2.39
N ALA A 320 12.60 -10.36 -2.56
CA ALA A 320 13.95 -10.20 -3.12
C ALA A 320 13.97 -9.83 -4.60
N THR A 321 12.94 -10.16 -5.38
CA THR A 321 12.94 -10.02 -6.85
C THR A 321 12.07 -8.87 -7.37
N ARG A 322 11.07 -8.39 -6.61
CA ARG A 322 10.14 -7.35 -7.06
C ARG A 322 10.83 -6.07 -7.51
N ALA A 323 11.82 -5.61 -6.74
CA ALA A 323 12.61 -4.42 -7.10
C ALA A 323 13.29 -4.56 -8.46
N SER A 324 13.97 -5.67 -8.70
CA SER A 324 14.69 -5.92 -9.96
C SER A 324 13.76 -6.05 -11.16
N ILE A 325 12.52 -6.54 -10.95
CA ILE A 325 11.48 -6.61 -11.97
C ILE A 325 11.03 -5.21 -12.38
N ILE A 326 10.73 -4.34 -11.40
CA ILE A 326 10.35 -2.95 -11.66
C ILE A 326 11.50 -2.22 -12.39
N GLU A 327 12.73 -2.33 -11.92
CA GLU A 327 13.90 -1.74 -12.58
C GLU A 327 14.12 -2.28 -14.00
N LYS A 328 13.90 -3.57 -14.21
CA LYS A 328 13.98 -4.17 -15.55
C LYS A 328 12.93 -3.57 -16.49
N LEU A 329 11.67 -3.42 -16.03
CA LEU A 329 10.61 -2.79 -16.83
C LEU A 329 10.96 -1.35 -17.22
N VAL A 330 11.55 -0.58 -16.30
CA VAL A 330 12.03 0.79 -16.60
C VAL A 330 13.20 0.77 -17.58
N ARG A 331 14.22 -0.07 -17.33
CA ARG A 331 15.43 -0.15 -18.15
C ARG A 331 15.15 -0.54 -19.60
N ILE A 332 14.20 -1.47 -19.82
CA ILE A 332 13.83 -1.88 -21.19
C ILE A 332 12.81 -0.94 -21.84
N GLY A 333 12.36 0.09 -21.10
CA GLY A 333 11.49 1.14 -21.59
C GLY A 333 10.03 0.73 -21.74
N PHE A 334 9.52 -0.22 -20.94
CA PHE A 334 8.10 -0.57 -20.92
C PHE A 334 7.31 0.32 -19.96
N ILE A 335 7.95 0.80 -18.91
CA ILE A 335 7.42 1.81 -18.00
C ILE A 335 8.42 2.94 -17.80
N GLU A 336 7.94 4.10 -17.41
CA GLU A 336 8.76 5.27 -17.06
C GLU A 336 8.34 5.86 -15.72
N ARG A 337 9.27 6.56 -15.07
CA ARG A 337 8.99 7.28 -13.81
C ARG A 337 8.71 8.74 -14.09
N LYS A 338 7.49 9.22 -13.83
CA LYS A 338 7.08 10.63 -13.98
C LYS A 338 6.69 11.23 -12.64
N GLY A 339 7.02 12.49 -12.41
CA GLY A 339 6.69 13.22 -11.18
C GLY A 339 7.85 14.05 -10.64
N ASP A 340 7.76 14.43 -9.37
CA ASP A 340 8.78 15.19 -8.67
C ASP A 340 9.81 14.31 -7.94
N LYS A 341 10.72 14.94 -7.16
CA LYS A 341 11.74 14.20 -6.41
C LYS A 341 11.15 13.30 -5.32
N LYS A 342 10.00 13.64 -4.77
CA LYS A 342 9.38 12.96 -3.64
C LYS A 342 8.38 11.90 -4.10
N THR A 343 7.58 12.21 -5.12
CA THR A 343 6.52 11.32 -5.61
C THR A 343 6.72 11.08 -7.09
N LYS A 344 7.09 9.85 -7.44
CA LYS A 344 7.21 9.39 -8.81
C LYS A 344 6.14 8.35 -9.10
N TYR A 345 5.43 8.57 -10.19
CA TYR A 345 4.44 7.63 -10.72
C TYR A 345 5.07 6.75 -11.79
N LEU A 346 4.67 5.51 -11.79
CA LEU A 346 5.05 4.51 -12.79
C LEU A 346 3.99 4.53 -13.89
N MET A 347 4.38 5.02 -15.06
CA MET A 347 3.49 5.16 -16.22
C MET A 347 3.91 4.18 -17.31
N PRO A 348 2.96 3.56 -18.03
CA PRO A 348 3.31 2.74 -19.18
C PRO A 348 3.83 3.64 -20.31
N THR A 349 4.77 3.14 -21.08
CA THR A 349 5.18 3.74 -22.36
C THR A 349 4.35 3.13 -23.48
N ARG A 350 4.35 3.75 -24.66
CA ARG A 350 3.75 3.15 -25.87
C ARG A 350 4.26 1.74 -26.15
N LYS A 351 5.55 1.50 -25.88
CA LYS A 351 6.20 0.19 -26.01
C LYS A 351 5.59 -0.83 -25.03
N GLY A 352 5.33 -0.41 -23.79
CA GLY A 352 4.67 -1.26 -22.79
C GLY A 352 3.21 -1.55 -23.13
N GLU A 353 2.45 -0.53 -23.55
CA GLU A 353 1.07 -0.67 -24.00
C GLU A 353 0.96 -1.61 -25.22
N ALA A 354 1.88 -1.47 -26.19
CA ALA A 354 1.93 -2.32 -27.37
C ALA A 354 2.22 -3.79 -27.02
N LEU A 355 3.15 -4.05 -26.11
CA LEU A 355 3.42 -5.42 -25.65
C LEU A 355 2.17 -6.07 -25.03
N ILE A 356 1.50 -5.37 -24.14
CA ILE A 356 0.28 -5.87 -23.50
C ILE A 356 -0.86 -6.06 -24.51
N GLY A 357 -0.90 -5.26 -25.58
CA GLY A 357 -1.88 -5.38 -26.65
C GLY A 357 -1.70 -6.62 -27.54
N VAL A 358 -0.52 -7.26 -27.54
CA VAL A 358 -0.22 -8.41 -28.42
C VAL A 358 0.04 -9.70 -27.65
N VAL A 359 0.37 -9.62 -26.35
CA VAL A 359 0.64 -10.81 -25.53
C VAL A 359 -0.68 -11.42 -25.07
N PRO A 360 -0.87 -12.76 -25.11
CA PRO A 360 -2.07 -13.44 -24.64
C PRO A 360 -2.42 -13.09 -23.18
N GLU A 361 -3.72 -13.02 -22.87
CA GLU A 361 -4.22 -12.68 -21.53
C GLU A 361 -3.70 -13.64 -20.46
N SER A 362 -3.51 -14.92 -20.81
CA SER A 362 -2.97 -15.93 -19.90
C SER A 362 -1.59 -15.57 -19.32
N ILE A 363 -0.74 -14.90 -20.11
CA ILE A 363 0.58 -14.42 -19.62
C ILE A 363 0.46 -13.08 -18.89
N GLN A 364 -0.61 -12.34 -19.10
CA GLN A 364 -0.86 -11.06 -18.43
C GLN A 364 -1.44 -11.24 -17.02
N SER A 365 -2.04 -12.41 -16.74
CA SER A 365 -2.69 -12.71 -15.47
C SER A 365 -1.71 -13.18 -14.41
N ALA A 366 -1.98 -12.81 -13.14
CA ALA A 366 -1.31 -13.38 -11.99
C ALA A 366 -1.72 -14.84 -11.71
N SER A 367 -2.91 -15.28 -12.20
CA SER A 367 -3.48 -16.60 -11.95
C SER A 367 -2.57 -17.74 -12.41
N MET A 368 -1.91 -17.58 -13.57
CA MET A 368 -0.93 -18.56 -14.04
C MET A 368 0.23 -18.74 -13.05
N THR A 369 0.72 -17.61 -12.50
CA THR A 369 1.79 -17.67 -11.48
C THR A 369 1.30 -18.35 -10.21
N ALA A 370 0.08 -18.03 -9.76
CA ALA A 370 -0.54 -18.64 -8.60
C ALA A 370 -0.73 -20.17 -8.78
N GLU A 371 -1.21 -20.59 -9.94
CA GLU A 371 -1.37 -22.02 -10.25
C GLU A 371 -0.02 -22.76 -10.25
N TRP A 372 1.01 -22.19 -10.83
CA TRP A 372 2.33 -22.81 -10.84
C TRP A 372 2.96 -22.88 -9.44
N GLU A 373 2.81 -21.84 -8.62
CA GLU A 373 3.29 -21.89 -7.22
C GLU A 373 2.53 -22.96 -6.42
N ARG A 374 1.22 -23.12 -6.64
CA ARG A 374 0.44 -24.22 -6.04
C ARG A 374 0.96 -25.59 -6.45
N LYS A 375 1.21 -25.81 -7.74
CA LYS A 375 1.77 -27.09 -8.24
C LYS A 375 3.17 -27.36 -7.69
N LEU A 376 4.02 -26.33 -7.56
CA LEU A 376 5.33 -26.46 -6.95
C LEU A 376 5.24 -26.89 -5.48
N LEU A 377 4.27 -26.33 -4.72
CA LEU A 377 4.00 -26.75 -3.34
C LEU A 377 3.51 -28.22 -3.27
N GLU A 378 2.65 -28.62 -4.21
CA GLU A 378 2.19 -30.02 -4.32
C GLU A 378 3.34 -30.99 -4.67
N ILE A 379 4.33 -30.56 -5.47
CA ILE A 379 5.55 -31.33 -5.76
C ILE A 379 6.39 -31.48 -4.49
N GLU A 380 6.58 -30.41 -3.73
CA GLU A 380 7.31 -30.45 -2.45
C GLU A 380 6.66 -31.42 -1.45
N ARG A 381 5.33 -31.52 -1.47
CA ARG A 381 4.55 -32.45 -0.63
C ARG A 381 4.42 -33.87 -1.21
N GLU A 382 5.12 -34.19 -2.30
CA GLU A 382 5.03 -35.45 -3.02
C GLU A 382 3.61 -35.78 -3.55
N GLN A 383 2.75 -34.77 -3.70
CA GLN A 383 1.37 -34.89 -4.18
C GLN A 383 1.25 -34.70 -5.70
N TYR A 384 2.28 -34.22 -6.36
CA TYR A 384 2.35 -33.95 -7.79
C TYR A 384 3.73 -34.32 -8.36
N GLN A 385 3.78 -34.77 -9.62
CA GLN A 385 5.04 -35.21 -10.23
C GLN A 385 5.73 -34.03 -10.96
N ALA A 386 7.03 -33.87 -10.69
CA ALA A 386 7.83 -32.79 -11.31
C ALA A 386 7.88 -32.91 -12.86
N ASP A 387 8.00 -34.13 -13.38
CA ASP A 387 8.06 -34.41 -14.83
C ASP A 387 6.72 -34.06 -15.51
N GLN A 388 5.59 -34.30 -14.85
CA GLN A 388 4.28 -33.91 -15.33
C GLN A 388 4.15 -32.40 -15.41
N PHE A 389 4.59 -31.68 -14.37
CA PHE A 389 4.60 -30.23 -14.35
C PHE A 389 5.46 -29.63 -15.48
N LEU A 390 6.65 -30.16 -15.71
CA LEU A 390 7.51 -29.76 -16.82
C LEU A 390 6.88 -30.04 -18.19
N GLY A 391 6.16 -31.15 -18.31
CA GLY A 391 5.39 -31.51 -19.52
C GLY A 391 4.31 -30.48 -19.82
N GLU A 392 3.52 -30.09 -18.81
CA GLU A 392 2.46 -29.08 -18.95
C GLU A 392 3.01 -27.70 -19.33
N ILE A 393 4.12 -27.26 -18.73
CA ILE A 393 4.80 -26.02 -19.12
C ILE A 393 5.24 -26.08 -20.59
N THR A 394 5.79 -27.22 -21.00
CA THR A 394 6.27 -27.41 -22.38
C THR A 394 5.10 -27.35 -23.36
N GLU A 395 3.99 -27.97 -23.05
CA GLU A 395 2.80 -27.96 -23.88
C GLU A 395 2.14 -26.59 -23.94
N TYR A 396 2.07 -25.90 -22.81
CA TYR A 396 1.62 -24.51 -22.74
C TYR A 396 2.48 -23.57 -23.62
N ILE A 397 3.79 -23.72 -23.60
CA ILE A 397 4.68 -22.94 -24.48
C ILE A 397 4.43 -23.26 -25.95
N ARG A 398 4.19 -24.51 -26.30
CA ARG A 398 3.87 -24.93 -27.67
C ARG A 398 2.55 -24.31 -28.14
N SER A 399 1.48 -24.39 -27.34
CA SER A 399 0.20 -23.78 -27.69
C SER A 399 0.32 -22.28 -27.90
N LEU A 400 1.06 -21.58 -27.01
CA LEU A 400 1.33 -20.15 -27.19
C LEU A 400 2.04 -19.82 -28.52
N ILE A 401 3.00 -20.65 -28.94
CA ILE A 401 3.71 -20.45 -30.20
C ILE A 401 2.78 -20.71 -31.38
N GLU A 402 1.94 -21.74 -31.30
CA GLU A 402 0.98 -22.09 -32.37
C GLU A 402 -0.11 -21.07 -32.52
N GLU A 403 -0.72 -20.61 -31.42
CA GLU A 403 -1.77 -19.57 -31.41
C GLU A 403 -1.27 -18.23 -31.94
N ASN A 404 0.03 -17.95 -31.78
CA ASN A 404 0.64 -16.70 -32.23
C ASN A 404 1.48 -16.84 -33.50
N ARG A 405 1.29 -17.91 -34.28
CA ARG A 405 1.98 -18.10 -35.56
C ARG A 405 1.48 -17.14 -36.64
N ASP A 406 0.19 -16.87 -36.67
CA ASP A 406 -0.42 -15.94 -37.65
C ASP A 406 -0.68 -14.58 -36.97
N ILE A 407 0.31 -13.72 -37.09
CA ILE A 407 0.38 -12.43 -36.36
C ILE A 407 0.32 -11.21 -37.28
N SER A 408 -0.11 -11.39 -38.53
CA SER A 408 -0.17 -10.30 -39.51
C SER A 408 -0.89 -9.06 -38.97
N ASP A 409 -2.03 -9.23 -38.33
CA ASP A 409 -2.81 -8.14 -37.74
C ASP A 409 -2.17 -7.57 -36.46
N SER A 410 -1.59 -8.43 -35.64
CA SER A 410 -0.94 -8.02 -34.39
C SER A 410 0.39 -7.30 -34.64
N ALA A 411 1.16 -7.72 -35.66
CA ALA A 411 2.38 -7.05 -36.09
C ALA A 411 2.10 -5.65 -36.62
N ASN A 412 1.04 -5.48 -37.42
CA ASN A 412 0.62 -4.18 -37.94
C ASN A 412 0.18 -3.23 -36.81
N ARG A 413 -0.59 -3.73 -35.81
CA ARG A 413 -0.97 -2.94 -34.64
C ARG A 413 0.25 -2.50 -33.84
N MET A 414 1.22 -3.40 -33.66
CA MET A 414 2.42 -3.09 -32.90
C MET A 414 3.27 -2.05 -33.65
N GLN A 415 3.44 -2.17 -34.96
CA GLN A 415 4.18 -1.23 -35.78
C GLN A 415 3.55 0.16 -35.73
N SER A 416 2.23 0.27 -35.84
CA SER A 416 1.51 1.55 -35.74
C SER A 416 1.65 2.23 -34.37
N MET A 417 1.86 1.48 -33.31
CA MET A 417 2.10 2.01 -31.95
C MET A 417 3.53 2.51 -31.74
N TYR A 418 4.48 2.08 -32.58
CA TYR A 418 5.89 2.49 -32.51
C TYR A 418 6.25 3.67 -33.42
N GLU A 419 5.44 3.93 -34.44
CA GLU A 419 5.69 5.09 -35.29
C GLU A 419 5.52 6.38 -34.50
N PRO A 420 6.48 7.30 -34.55
CA PRO A 420 6.32 8.61 -33.93
C PRO A 420 5.13 9.30 -34.60
N VAL A 421 4.21 9.79 -33.80
CA VAL A 421 3.18 10.71 -34.27
C VAL A 421 3.93 11.96 -34.72
N GLY A 422 4.03 12.16 -36.04
CA GLY A 422 4.67 13.29 -36.70
C GLY A 422 4.04 14.63 -36.28
#